data_f4554515081299e636d881103e2fc5ed
#
_entry.id   f4554515081299e636d881103e2fc5ed
#
_cell.length_a   1.000
_cell.length_b   1.000
_cell.length_c   1.000
_cell.angle_alpha   90.00
_cell.angle_beta   90.00
_cell.angle_gamma   90.00
#
_symmetry.space_group_name_H-M   'P 1'
#
loop_
_entity.id
_entity.type
_entity.pdbx_description
1 polymer ?
#
loop_
_entity_poly.entity_id
_entity_poly.type
_entity_poly.pdbx_seq_one_letter_code
_entity_poly.pdbx_strand_id
1 'polypeptide(L)'
;MSSEKNFFKQIKASLNKSNFIQKIENKYNSGFPDLIIITETLPLFIELKAPIKGNRIKLEKSQVSTHLRINKNNYISFILVKDPRTSNAFLFDGFSVANSIV
;
A
#
# COMPACT_ATOMS: atom_id res chain seq x y z
N MET A 1 -11.08 -15.48 5.28
CA MET A 1 -11.14 -14.02 5.14
C MET A 1 -9.73 -13.46 5.03
N SER A 2 -9.51 -12.54 4.14
CA SER A 2 -8.19 -11.96 3.92
C SER A 2 -7.81 -11.01 5.04
N SER A 3 -6.58 -11.14 5.57
CA SER A 3 -6.02 -10.19 6.53
C SER A 3 -5.94 -8.78 5.94
N GLU A 4 -5.64 -8.67 4.64
CA GLU A 4 -5.59 -7.39 3.97
C GLU A 4 -6.96 -6.74 3.85
N LYS A 5 -8.01 -7.53 3.66
CA LYS A 5 -9.38 -7.04 3.62
C LYS A 5 -9.79 -6.42 4.96
N ASN A 6 -9.45 -7.07 6.06
CA ASN A 6 -9.71 -6.55 7.41
C ASN A 6 -8.88 -5.29 7.66
N PHE A 7 -7.64 -5.29 7.21
CA PHE A 7 -6.75 -4.15 7.34
C PHE A 7 -7.31 -2.94 6.59
N PHE A 8 -7.82 -3.15 5.38
CA PHE A 8 -8.47 -2.09 4.61
C PHE A 8 -9.63 -1.47 5.39
N LYS A 9 -10.48 -2.29 6.01
CA LYS A 9 -11.61 -1.80 6.80
C LYS A 9 -11.14 -0.93 7.97
N GLN A 10 -10.06 -1.33 8.64
CA GLN A 10 -9.49 -0.57 9.75
C GLN A 10 -8.97 0.78 9.28
N ILE A 11 -8.28 0.81 8.14
CA ILE A 11 -7.75 2.04 7.57
C ILE A 11 -8.91 2.98 7.22
N LYS A 12 -9.92 2.47 6.54
CA LYS A 12 -11.08 3.28 6.13
C LYS A 12 -11.77 3.90 7.34
N ALA A 13 -11.89 3.15 8.44
CA ALA A 13 -12.52 3.65 9.66
C ALA A 13 -11.69 4.74 10.34
N SER A 14 -10.37 4.72 10.14
CA SER A 14 -9.44 5.66 10.80
C SER A 14 -9.27 6.96 10.04
N LEU A 15 -9.62 7.00 8.76
CA LEU A 15 -9.38 8.18 7.93
C LEU A 15 -10.41 9.27 8.19
N ASN A 16 -9.95 10.51 8.05
CA ASN A 16 -10.81 11.68 8.12
C ASN A 16 -11.82 11.63 6.97
N LYS A 17 -13.05 12.05 7.25
CA LYS A 17 -14.13 12.08 6.26
C LYS A 17 -13.81 12.97 5.05
N SER A 18 -12.90 13.92 5.20
CA SER A 18 -12.50 14.81 4.10
C SER A 18 -11.63 14.09 3.06
N ASN A 19 -11.06 12.93 3.39
CA ASN A 19 -10.25 12.17 2.45
C ASN A 19 -11.12 11.13 1.74
N PHE A 20 -10.87 11.02 0.44
CA PHE A 20 -11.54 10.02 -0.38
C PHE A 20 -10.60 8.82 -0.55
N ILE A 21 -11.09 7.63 -0.25
CA ILE A 21 -10.33 6.40 -0.38
C ILE A 21 -11.01 5.46 -1.36
N GLN A 22 -10.25 4.93 -2.30
CA GLN A 22 -10.72 4.00 -3.30
C GLN A 22 -9.88 2.73 -3.27
N LYS A 23 -10.53 1.61 -3.04
CA LYS A 23 -9.89 0.31 -3.18
C LYS A 23 -9.82 -0.04 -4.66
N ILE A 24 -8.66 -0.52 -5.10
CA ILE A 24 -8.45 -0.90 -6.49
C ILE A 24 -8.48 -2.42 -6.58
N GLU A 25 -9.37 -2.93 -7.42
CA GLU A 25 -9.43 -4.35 -7.75
C GLU A 25 -9.13 -4.49 -9.22
N ASN A 26 -7.89 -4.83 -9.55
CA ASN A 26 -7.45 -4.93 -10.92
C ASN A 26 -6.92 -6.34 -11.19
N LYS A 27 -7.72 -7.13 -11.90
CA LYS A 27 -7.37 -8.51 -12.25
C LYS A 27 -6.32 -8.59 -13.35
N TYR A 28 -6.10 -7.50 -14.06
CA TYR A 28 -5.21 -7.49 -15.23
C TYR A 28 -3.85 -6.85 -14.93
N ASN A 29 -3.74 -6.14 -13.82
CA ASN A 29 -2.47 -5.50 -13.43
C ASN A 29 -2.19 -5.80 -11.98
N SER A 30 -1.59 -6.95 -11.72
CA SER A 30 -1.33 -7.43 -10.37
C SER A 30 -0.29 -6.63 -9.62
N GLY A 31 0.46 -5.75 -10.29
CA GLY A 31 1.48 -4.93 -9.65
C GLY A 31 0.98 -3.61 -9.11
N PHE A 32 -0.26 -3.24 -9.42
CA PHE A 32 -0.77 -1.93 -9.01
C PHE A 32 -1.10 -1.91 -7.50
N PRO A 33 -0.87 -0.78 -6.81
CA PRO A 33 -1.21 -0.68 -5.38
C PRO A 33 -2.69 -0.93 -5.09
N ASP A 34 -2.97 -1.37 -3.87
CA ASP A 34 -4.32 -1.77 -3.47
C ASP A 34 -5.28 -0.60 -3.29
N LEU A 35 -4.75 0.57 -2.90
CA LEU A 35 -5.57 1.74 -2.58
C LEU A 35 -5.04 2.99 -3.23
N ILE A 36 -5.98 3.91 -3.54
CA ILE A 36 -5.65 5.30 -3.81
C ILE A 36 -6.40 6.13 -2.77
N ILE A 37 -5.66 7.02 -2.10
CA ILE A 37 -6.25 8.00 -1.18
C ILE A 37 -6.15 9.35 -1.86
N ILE A 38 -7.29 9.97 -2.11
CA ILE A 38 -7.33 11.30 -2.72
C ILE A 38 -7.34 12.33 -1.60
N THR A 39 -6.30 13.15 -1.56
CA THR A 39 -6.20 14.26 -0.62
C THR A 39 -6.43 15.57 -1.36
N GLU A 40 -6.34 16.69 -0.64
CA GLU A 40 -6.50 18.01 -1.26
C GLU A 40 -5.35 18.36 -2.20
N THR A 41 -4.22 17.69 -2.08
CA THR A 41 -3.02 18.03 -2.87
C THR A 41 -2.69 16.97 -3.91
N LEU A 42 -2.50 15.71 -3.49
CA LEU A 42 -2.02 14.66 -4.35
C LEU A 42 -2.73 13.34 -4.09
N PRO A 43 -2.89 12.50 -5.12
CA PRO A 43 -3.28 11.12 -4.86
C PRO A 43 -2.12 10.37 -4.22
N LEU A 44 -2.42 9.54 -3.24
CA LEU A 44 -1.45 8.67 -2.59
C LEU A 44 -1.77 7.23 -2.95
N PHE A 45 -0.79 6.51 -3.44
CA PHE A 45 -0.93 5.10 -3.81
C PHE A 45 -0.40 4.24 -2.70
N ILE A 46 -1.20 3.30 -2.21
CA ILE A 46 -0.82 2.51 -1.04
C ILE A 46 -0.96 1.03 -1.31
N GLU A 47 0.14 0.32 -1.13
CA GLU A 47 0.18 -1.14 -1.16
C GLU A 47 -0.02 -1.66 0.25
N LEU A 48 -0.96 -2.59 0.43
CA LEU A 48 -1.22 -3.19 1.74
C LEU A 48 -0.49 -4.51 1.87
N LYS A 49 0.19 -4.70 2.99
CA LYS A 49 0.81 -5.97 3.33
C LYS A 49 0.37 -6.35 4.74
N ALA A 50 -0.20 -7.53 4.89
CA ALA A 50 -0.68 -8.04 6.16
C ALA A 50 -0.16 -9.47 6.33
N PRO A 51 1.13 -9.65 6.65
CA PRO A 51 1.69 -10.98 6.84
C PRO A 51 0.98 -11.69 8.01
N ILE A 52 0.81 -13.00 7.89
CA ILE A 52 0.14 -13.79 8.91
C ILE A 52 1.06 -14.00 10.11
N LYS A 53 2.36 -14.14 9.84
CA LYS A 53 3.36 -14.31 10.90
C LYS A 53 4.71 -13.80 10.42
N GLY A 54 5.60 -13.52 11.37
CA GLY A 54 6.94 -13.05 11.06
C GLY A 54 6.98 -11.54 10.81
N ASN A 55 8.13 -11.06 10.39
CA ASN A 55 8.36 -9.64 10.15
C ASN A 55 8.86 -9.36 8.73
N ARG A 56 8.62 -10.31 7.81
CA ARG A 56 9.05 -10.17 6.43
C ARG A 56 7.87 -9.89 5.53
N ILE A 57 8.06 -8.97 4.60
CA ILE A 57 7.13 -8.72 3.51
C ILE A 57 7.87 -9.01 2.20
N LYS A 58 7.10 -9.29 1.17
CA LYS A 58 7.65 -9.55 -0.15
C LYS A 58 6.94 -8.67 -1.16
N LEU A 59 7.73 -8.01 -2.02
CA LEU A 59 7.19 -7.33 -3.18
C LEU A 59 7.46 -8.19 -4.40
N GLU A 60 6.41 -8.43 -5.17
CA GLU A 60 6.55 -9.09 -6.47
C GLU A 60 7.25 -8.14 -7.44
N LYS A 61 7.86 -8.70 -8.50
CA LYS A 61 8.57 -7.88 -9.50
C LYS A 61 7.66 -6.80 -10.10
N SER A 62 6.41 -7.14 -10.35
CA SER A 62 5.43 -6.18 -10.88
C SER A 62 5.16 -5.05 -9.90
N GLN A 63 5.14 -5.34 -8.61
CA GLN A 63 4.96 -4.32 -7.58
C GLN A 63 6.17 -3.39 -7.48
N VAL A 64 7.38 -3.96 -7.51
CA VAL A 64 8.60 -3.16 -7.54
C VAL A 64 8.59 -2.21 -8.72
N SER A 65 8.32 -2.73 -9.90
CA SER A 65 8.27 -1.93 -11.13
C SER A 65 7.24 -0.80 -11.02
N THR A 66 6.05 -1.09 -10.48
CA THR A 66 4.99 -0.11 -10.36
C THR A 66 5.36 1.02 -9.40
N HIS A 67 5.94 0.71 -8.24
CA HIS A 67 6.35 1.75 -7.30
C HIS A 67 7.42 2.66 -7.90
N LEU A 68 8.36 2.09 -8.63
CA LEU A 68 9.40 2.89 -9.32
C LEU A 68 8.77 3.81 -10.37
N ARG A 69 7.81 3.30 -11.14
CA ARG A 69 7.13 4.08 -12.18
C ARG A 69 6.26 5.20 -11.61
N ILE A 70 5.59 4.94 -10.49
CA ILE A 70 4.79 5.97 -9.80
C ILE A 70 5.70 7.13 -9.41
N ASN A 71 6.84 6.84 -8.81
CA ASN A 71 7.79 7.88 -8.40
C ASN A 71 8.37 8.61 -9.61
N LYS A 72 8.67 7.88 -10.69
CA LYS A 72 9.20 8.49 -11.92
C LYS A 72 8.25 9.52 -12.51
N ASN A 73 6.96 9.33 -12.29
CA ASN A 73 5.93 10.25 -12.76
C ASN A 73 5.56 11.31 -11.72
N ASN A 74 6.40 11.49 -10.70
CA ASN A 74 6.26 12.50 -9.65
C ASN A 74 5.07 12.28 -8.72
N TYR A 75 4.62 11.05 -8.59
CA TYR A 75 3.62 10.67 -7.59
C TYR A 75 4.28 9.94 -6.45
N ILE A 76 3.52 9.76 -5.37
CA ILE A 76 4.01 9.15 -4.14
C ILE A 76 3.29 7.84 -3.91
N SER A 77 4.05 6.80 -3.58
CA SER A 77 3.48 5.52 -3.17
C SER A 77 4.05 5.10 -1.83
N PHE A 78 3.24 4.36 -1.09
CA PHE A 78 3.63 3.84 0.22
C PHE A 78 3.30 2.35 0.29
N ILE A 79 4.00 1.67 1.20
CA ILE A 79 3.69 0.31 1.59
C ILE A 79 3.30 0.36 3.05
N LEU A 80 2.07 -0.01 3.36
CA LEU A 80 1.54 -0.03 4.71
C LEU A 80 1.48 -1.48 5.18
N VAL A 81 2.23 -1.77 6.23
CA VAL A 81 2.40 -3.14 6.74
C VAL A 81 1.77 -3.25 8.11
N LYS A 82 0.87 -4.21 8.27
CA LYS A 82 0.29 -4.53 9.57
C LYS A 82 1.16 -5.56 10.27
N ASP A 83 1.55 -5.28 11.51
CA ASP A 83 2.27 -6.25 12.33
C ASP A 83 1.28 -7.34 12.79
N PRO A 84 1.54 -8.62 12.48
CA PRO A 84 0.61 -9.68 12.89
C PRO A 84 0.61 -9.95 14.39
N ARG A 85 1.60 -9.46 15.11
CA ARG A 85 1.77 -9.70 16.55
C ARG A 85 1.16 -8.62 17.42
N THR A 86 0.85 -7.46 16.84
CA THR A 86 0.32 -6.31 17.57
C THR A 86 -0.77 -5.66 16.73
N SER A 87 -1.33 -4.54 17.24
CA SER A 87 -2.27 -3.73 16.47
C SER A 87 -1.57 -2.65 15.66
N ASN A 88 -0.23 -2.61 15.69
CA ASN A 88 0.54 -1.57 15.02
C ASN A 88 0.62 -1.80 13.52
N ALA A 89 0.73 -0.69 12.79
CA ALA A 89 1.00 -0.70 11.36
C ALA A 89 2.18 0.23 11.08
N PHE A 90 2.96 -0.10 10.06
CA PHE A 90 4.15 0.64 9.69
C PHE A 90 4.03 1.12 8.26
N LEU A 91 4.37 2.38 8.03
CA LEU A 91 4.31 2.99 6.71
C LEU A 91 5.72 3.16 6.17
N PHE A 92 5.95 2.59 4.99
CA PHE A 92 7.23 2.68 4.31
C PHE A 92 7.07 3.43 2.99
N ASP A 93 8.09 4.20 2.61
CA ASP A 93 8.11 4.83 1.30
C ASP A 93 8.28 3.77 0.21
N GLY A 94 7.31 3.72 -0.73
CA GLY A 94 7.30 2.69 -1.76
C GLY A 94 8.50 2.74 -2.68
N PHE A 95 8.93 3.94 -3.04
CA PHE A 95 10.11 4.10 -3.89
C PHE A 95 11.37 3.59 -3.20
N SER A 96 11.57 3.96 -1.93
CA SER A 96 12.76 3.56 -1.18
C SER A 96 12.85 2.05 -1.05
N VAL A 97 11.73 1.40 -0.74
CA VAL A 97 11.69 -0.07 -0.63
C VAL A 97 11.97 -0.71 -1.99
N ALA A 98 11.27 -0.27 -3.03
CA ALA A 98 11.43 -0.84 -4.36
C ALA A 98 12.86 -0.64 -4.87
N ASN A 99 13.42 0.53 -4.66
CA ASN A 99 14.78 0.84 -5.12
C ASN A 99 15.84 0.01 -4.40
N SER A 100 15.58 -0.40 -3.16
CA SER A 100 16.52 -1.24 -2.41
C SER A 100 16.56 -2.69 -2.91
N ILE A 101 15.53 -3.13 -3.61
CA ILE A 101 15.41 -4.49 -4.12
C ILE A 101 16.11 -4.64 -5.49
N VAL A 102 16.13 -3.59 -6.26
CA VAL A 102 16.69 -3.58 -7.62
C VAL A 102 18.19 -3.70 -7.64
#